data_8ff9640a14e363bbb434e60d9b47c02a
#
_entry.id   8ff9640a14e363bbb434e60d9b47c02a
#
_cell.length_a   1.000
_cell.length_b   1.000
_cell.length_c   1.000
_cell.angle_alpha   90.00
_cell.angle_beta   90.00
_cell.angle_gamma   90.00
#
_symmetry.space_group_name_H-M   'P 1'
#
loop_
_entity.id
_entity.type
_entity.pdbx_description
1 polymer ?
#
loop_
_entity_poly.entity_id
_entity_poly.type
_entity_poly.pdbx_seq_one_letter_code
_entity_poly.pdbx_strand_id
1 'polypeptide(L)'
;MSDFPPRLLSEEQHLLSGCLAQDRQAQFRLYQQYKAAMFSSALRILGDRALAQDALQEAFVDIFQGLAGFRQQSTLGAWIKIIVVRRALLTLRREQRMEVYDQDRHPEPLVAWHDNLTGEALDKAIGELPAGYRAVFCLVEVEGYAHGEVAEMLGIAEGTSKSQLYHAKRLLQRKLHYLYQ
;
A
#
# COMPACT_ATOMS: atom_id res chain seq x y z
N MET A 1 14.49 -2.51 25.07
CA MET A 1 14.12 -2.35 23.66
C MET A 1 15.39 -1.87 22.96
N SER A 2 15.94 -2.69 22.07
CA SER A 2 17.25 -2.41 21.44
C SER A 2 17.09 -1.35 20.37
N ASP A 3 17.66 -0.19 20.65
CA ASP A 3 17.62 1.04 19.82
C ASP A 3 18.76 1.06 18.77
N PHE A 4 19.07 -0.11 18.19
CA PHE A 4 20.03 -0.18 17.09
C PHE A 4 19.28 -0.21 15.75
N PRO A 5 19.64 0.69 14.80
CA PRO A 5 19.11 0.61 13.44
C PRO A 5 19.41 -0.78 12.86
N PRO A 6 18.49 -1.37 12.08
CA PRO A 6 18.70 -2.69 11.49
C PRO A 6 19.95 -2.67 10.61
N ARG A 7 20.98 -3.39 11.05
CA ARG A 7 22.22 -3.55 10.28
C ARG A 7 21.88 -4.40 9.06
N LEU A 8 22.09 -3.86 7.87
CA LEU A 8 21.93 -4.61 6.63
C LEU A 8 22.77 -5.89 6.70
N LEU A 9 22.23 -7.01 6.25
CA LEU A 9 22.99 -8.23 6.06
C LEU A 9 24.09 -7.98 5.01
N SER A 10 25.21 -8.71 5.09
CA SER A 10 26.34 -8.53 4.17
C SER A 10 25.92 -8.61 2.68
N GLU A 11 24.97 -9.47 2.37
CA GLU A 11 24.40 -9.61 1.02
C GLU A 11 23.61 -8.36 0.57
N GLU A 12 22.80 -7.77 1.46
CA GLU A 12 22.10 -6.53 1.16
C GLU A 12 23.06 -5.35 0.96
N GLN A 13 24.16 -5.30 1.70
CA GLN A 13 25.21 -4.29 1.53
C GLN A 13 25.88 -4.39 0.16
N HIS A 14 26.23 -5.61 -0.29
CA HIS A 14 26.78 -5.84 -1.63
C HIS A 14 25.78 -5.46 -2.73
N LEU A 15 24.52 -5.83 -2.55
CA LEU A 15 23.46 -5.51 -3.50
C LEU A 15 23.27 -3.98 -3.60
N LEU A 16 23.23 -3.29 -2.47
CA LEU A 16 23.11 -1.84 -2.40
C LEU A 16 24.31 -1.14 -3.07
N SER A 17 25.54 -1.60 -2.78
CA SER A 17 26.76 -1.05 -3.39
C SER A 17 26.76 -1.22 -4.91
N GLY A 18 26.36 -2.38 -5.42
CA GLY A 18 26.22 -2.62 -6.86
C GLY A 18 25.17 -1.69 -7.50
N CYS A 19 24.00 -1.52 -6.84
CA CYS A 19 22.97 -0.60 -7.33
C CYS A 19 23.47 0.86 -7.38
N LEU A 20 24.22 1.30 -6.37
CA LEU A 20 24.84 2.65 -6.34
C LEU A 20 25.90 2.83 -7.42
N ALA A 21 26.62 1.77 -7.77
CA ALA A 21 27.56 1.74 -8.91
C ALA A 21 26.85 1.61 -10.27
N GLN A 22 25.49 1.66 -10.30
CA GLN A 22 24.68 1.50 -11.50
C GLN A 22 24.87 0.15 -12.23
N ASP A 23 25.27 -0.89 -11.50
CA ASP A 23 25.34 -2.24 -12.04
C ASP A 23 23.92 -2.76 -12.34
N ARG A 24 23.66 -3.05 -13.61
CA ARG A 24 22.37 -3.54 -14.09
C ARG A 24 21.97 -4.87 -13.47
N GLN A 25 22.93 -5.75 -13.17
CA GLN A 25 22.64 -7.04 -12.54
C GLN A 25 22.21 -6.85 -11.08
N ALA A 26 22.88 -5.96 -10.33
CA ALA A 26 22.47 -5.61 -8.98
C ALA A 26 21.09 -4.97 -8.95
N GLN A 27 20.82 -4.01 -9.84
CA GLN A 27 19.48 -3.39 -9.97
C GLN A 27 18.41 -4.42 -10.31
N PHE A 28 18.67 -5.34 -11.22
CA PHE A 28 17.75 -6.42 -11.57
C PHE A 28 17.48 -7.35 -10.38
N ARG A 29 18.49 -7.72 -9.61
CA ARG A 29 18.34 -8.55 -8.39
C ARG A 29 17.49 -7.83 -7.35
N LEU A 30 17.74 -6.55 -7.09
CA LEU A 30 16.94 -5.74 -6.17
C LEU A 30 15.47 -5.71 -6.60
N TYR A 31 15.22 -5.43 -7.88
CA TYR A 31 13.86 -5.45 -8.44
C TYR A 31 13.20 -6.81 -8.25
N GLN A 32 13.85 -7.91 -8.61
CA GLN A 32 13.31 -9.26 -8.48
C GLN A 32 12.97 -9.63 -7.02
N GLN A 33 13.82 -9.20 -6.08
CA GLN A 33 13.63 -9.46 -4.66
C GLN A 33 12.36 -8.81 -4.10
N TYR A 34 12.05 -7.58 -4.51
CA TYR A 34 10.98 -6.80 -3.92
C TYR A 34 9.72 -6.69 -4.78
N LYS A 35 9.79 -6.93 -6.09
CA LYS A 35 8.68 -6.67 -7.03
C LYS A 35 7.35 -7.31 -6.62
N ALA A 36 7.34 -8.55 -6.17
CA ALA A 36 6.10 -9.27 -5.86
C ALA A 36 5.37 -8.65 -4.66
N ALA A 37 6.08 -8.40 -3.56
CA ALA A 37 5.51 -7.79 -2.37
C ALA A 37 5.06 -6.35 -2.64
N MET A 38 5.88 -5.58 -3.36
CA MET A 38 5.59 -4.19 -3.68
C MET A 38 4.42 -4.06 -4.68
N PHE A 39 4.34 -4.97 -5.67
CA PHE A 39 3.20 -5.04 -6.56
C PHE A 39 1.90 -5.34 -5.81
N SER A 40 1.92 -6.26 -4.85
CA SER A 40 0.75 -6.58 -4.03
C SER A 40 0.27 -5.37 -3.21
N SER A 41 1.20 -4.61 -2.60
CA SER A 41 0.84 -3.38 -1.89
C SER A 41 0.23 -2.33 -2.82
N ALA A 42 0.82 -2.09 -3.99
CA ALA A 42 0.29 -1.16 -4.99
C ALA A 42 -1.10 -1.61 -5.51
N LEU A 43 -1.25 -2.90 -5.80
CA LEU A 43 -2.51 -3.47 -6.32
C LEU A 43 -3.65 -3.33 -5.30
N ARG A 44 -3.40 -3.59 -4.01
CA ARG A 44 -4.42 -3.39 -2.96
C ARG A 44 -4.88 -1.95 -2.86
N ILE A 45 -3.98 -0.99 -2.99
CA ILE A 45 -4.32 0.44 -2.94
C ILE A 45 -5.10 0.87 -4.19
N LEU A 46 -4.62 0.49 -5.38
CA LEU A 46 -5.17 0.95 -6.66
C LEU A 46 -6.38 0.15 -7.12
N GLY A 47 -6.45 -1.16 -6.80
CA GLY A 47 -7.50 -2.06 -7.24
C GLY A 47 -7.48 -2.38 -8.74
N ASP A 48 -6.55 -1.81 -9.48
CA ASP A 48 -6.34 -2.02 -10.91
C ASP A 48 -4.92 -2.53 -11.17
N ARG A 49 -4.82 -3.60 -11.97
CA ARG A 49 -3.56 -4.29 -12.23
C ARG A 49 -2.62 -3.47 -13.11
N ALA A 50 -3.16 -2.76 -14.10
CA ALA A 50 -2.36 -1.95 -15.03
C ALA A 50 -1.79 -0.73 -14.28
N LEU A 51 -2.64 -0.01 -13.53
CA LEU A 51 -2.21 1.12 -12.71
C LEU A 51 -1.19 0.69 -11.65
N ALA A 52 -1.36 -0.49 -11.04
CA ALA A 52 -0.41 -1.01 -10.06
C ALA A 52 0.95 -1.34 -10.69
N GLN A 53 0.96 -1.85 -11.92
CA GLN A 53 2.19 -2.14 -12.64
C GLN A 53 2.92 -0.86 -13.04
N ASP A 54 2.22 0.15 -13.52
CA ASP A 54 2.78 1.45 -13.87
C ASP A 54 3.34 2.16 -12.63
N ALA A 55 2.58 2.21 -11.54
CA ALA A 55 3.03 2.77 -10.28
C ALA A 55 4.27 2.06 -9.73
N LEU A 56 4.35 0.72 -9.86
CA LEU A 56 5.53 -0.05 -9.46
C LEU A 56 6.75 0.30 -10.31
N GLN A 57 6.61 0.41 -11.62
CA GLN A 57 7.72 0.79 -12.51
C GLN A 57 8.23 2.19 -12.18
N GLU A 58 7.34 3.17 -12.06
CA GLU A 58 7.71 4.53 -11.66
C GLU A 58 8.39 4.56 -10.29
N ALA A 59 7.87 3.78 -9.31
CA ALA A 59 8.47 3.69 -7.99
C ALA A 59 9.90 3.13 -8.04
N PHE A 60 10.18 2.12 -8.87
CA PHE A 60 11.54 1.58 -8.98
C PHE A 60 12.50 2.55 -9.66
N VAL A 61 12.04 3.39 -10.57
CA VAL A 61 12.85 4.51 -11.09
C VAL A 61 13.23 5.46 -9.95
N ASP A 62 12.27 5.87 -9.11
CA ASP A 62 12.54 6.74 -7.96
C ASP A 62 13.46 6.07 -6.94
N ILE A 63 13.29 4.76 -6.68
CA ILE A 63 14.12 3.97 -5.77
C ILE A 63 15.58 4.02 -6.23
N PHE A 64 15.85 3.72 -7.50
CA PHE A 64 17.22 3.73 -8.01
C PHE A 64 17.84 5.14 -8.02
N GLN A 65 17.05 6.17 -8.31
CA GLN A 65 17.51 7.56 -8.24
C GLN A 65 17.76 8.01 -6.80
N GLY A 66 16.90 7.60 -5.87
CA GLY A 66 16.94 8.00 -4.46
C GLY A 66 17.85 7.14 -3.58
N LEU A 67 18.42 6.04 -4.11
CA LEU A 67 19.11 5.03 -3.31
C LEU A 67 20.32 5.59 -2.56
N ALA A 68 21.02 6.57 -3.12
CA ALA A 68 22.14 7.25 -2.46
C ALA A 68 21.71 8.01 -1.18
N GLY A 69 20.43 8.36 -1.06
CA GLY A 69 19.85 9.01 0.12
C GLY A 69 19.36 8.04 1.21
N PHE A 70 19.45 6.74 0.99
CA PHE A 70 19.04 5.74 1.97
C PHE A 70 20.00 5.71 3.17
N ARG A 71 19.56 6.24 4.32
CA ARG A 71 20.38 6.41 5.53
C ARG A 71 20.38 5.22 6.48
N GLN A 72 19.82 4.07 6.10
CA GLN A 72 19.73 2.85 6.93
C GLN A 72 19.03 3.07 8.29
N GLN A 73 18.13 4.04 8.38
CA GLN A 73 17.30 4.29 9.58
C GLN A 73 16.12 3.30 9.69
N SER A 74 15.87 2.53 8.63
CA SER A 74 14.89 1.45 8.54
C SER A 74 15.46 0.31 7.71
N THR A 75 14.74 -0.80 7.60
CA THR A 75 15.11 -1.85 6.63
C THR A 75 14.96 -1.32 5.20
N LEU A 76 15.76 -1.86 4.27
CA LEU A 76 15.68 -1.48 2.85
C LEU A 76 14.27 -1.74 2.28
N GLY A 77 13.64 -2.86 2.66
CA GLY A 77 12.28 -3.19 2.26
C GLY A 77 11.23 -2.18 2.75
N ALA A 78 11.35 -1.68 3.99
CA ALA A 78 10.46 -0.66 4.51
C ALA A 78 10.64 0.68 3.79
N TRP A 79 11.87 1.07 3.48
CA TRP A 79 12.15 2.28 2.71
C TRP A 79 11.60 2.20 1.28
N ILE A 80 11.81 1.07 0.59
CA ILE A 80 11.23 0.79 -0.73
C ILE A 80 9.70 0.87 -0.68
N LYS A 81 9.09 0.24 0.32
CA LYS A 81 7.63 0.22 0.50
C LYS A 81 7.05 1.63 0.57
N ILE A 82 7.64 2.53 1.34
CA ILE A 82 7.19 3.93 1.46
C ILE A 82 7.14 4.60 0.08
N ILE A 83 8.15 4.37 -0.77
CA ILE A 83 8.21 4.97 -2.11
C ILE A 83 7.10 4.40 -2.99
N VAL A 84 6.90 3.07 -2.97
CA VAL A 84 5.84 2.40 -3.74
C VAL A 84 4.46 2.86 -3.31
N VAL A 85 4.19 2.92 -2.01
CA VAL A 85 2.91 3.43 -1.47
C VAL A 85 2.67 4.87 -1.91
N ARG A 86 3.66 5.75 -1.82
CA ARG A 86 3.54 7.14 -2.28
C ARG A 86 3.21 7.22 -3.78
N ARG A 87 3.85 6.41 -4.62
CA ARG A 87 3.54 6.36 -6.06
C ARG A 87 2.13 5.86 -6.32
N ALA A 88 1.71 4.79 -5.66
CA ALA A 88 0.34 4.29 -5.77
C ALA A 88 -0.69 5.38 -5.40
N LEU A 89 -0.45 6.14 -4.33
CA LEU A 89 -1.33 7.24 -3.93
C LEU A 89 -1.34 8.42 -4.91
N LEU A 90 -0.19 8.73 -5.52
CA LEU A 90 -0.13 9.76 -6.56
C LEU A 90 -0.93 9.33 -7.80
N THR A 91 -0.80 8.08 -8.22
CA THR A 91 -1.60 7.49 -9.31
C THR A 91 -3.10 7.53 -8.95
N LEU A 92 -3.48 7.08 -7.75
CA LEU A 92 -4.86 7.12 -7.29
C LEU A 92 -5.46 8.54 -7.35
N ARG A 93 -4.73 9.55 -6.90
CA ARG A 93 -5.18 10.95 -6.97
C ARG A 93 -5.36 11.46 -8.39
N ARG A 94 -4.53 11.01 -9.35
CA ARG A 94 -4.68 11.36 -10.77
C ARG A 94 -5.97 10.78 -11.34
N GLU A 95 -6.24 9.51 -11.04
CA GLU A 95 -7.45 8.83 -11.49
C GLU A 95 -8.73 9.39 -10.83
N GLN A 96 -8.71 9.66 -9.53
CA GLN A 96 -9.86 10.22 -8.81
C GLN A 96 -10.26 11.65 -9.24
N ARG A 97 -9.36 12.43 -9.82
CA ARG A 97 -9.72 13.73 -10.41
C ARG A 97 -10.67 13.61 -11.61
N MET A 98 -10.79 12.40 -12.16
CA MET A 98 -11.68 12.09 -13.28
C MET A 98 -13.06 11.56 -12.84
N GLU A 99 -13.23 11.20 -11.56
CA GLU A 99 -14.49 10.69 -11.01
C GLU A 99 -15.04 11.61 -9.91
N VAL A 100 -16.23 12.19 -10.14
CA VAL A 100 -16.99 12.93 -9.11
C VAL A 100 -17.69 11.91 -8.21
N TYR A 101 -17.34 11.90 -6.92
CA TYR A 101 -17.85 10.92 -5.95
C TYR A 101 -19.09 11.45 -5.20
N ASP A 102 -20.17 10.68 -5.24
CA ASP A 102 -21.40 10.92 -4.46
C ASP A 102 -21.27 10.31 -3.04
N GLN A 103 -21.31 11.17 -2.01
CA GLN A 103 -20.96 10.82 -0.62
C GLN A 103 -22.14 10.43 0.28
N ASP A 104 -23.38 10.35 -0.22
CA ASP A 104 -24.58 10.14 0.61
C ASP A 104 -25.10 8.71 0.61
N ARG A 105 -24.63 7.88 1.57
CA ARG A 105 -25.35 6.69 2.01
C ARG A 105 -25.23 6.47 3.52
N HIS A 106 -26.41 6.41 4.17
CA HIS A 106 -26.61 6.24 5.61
C HIS A 106 -26.07 4.94 6.22
N PRO A 107 -25.71 4.94 7.52
CA PRO A 107 -25.09 3.78 8.18
C PRO A 107 -26.08 2.69 8.60
N GLU A 108 -25.79 1.43 8.24
CA GLU A 108 -26.47 0.23 8.72
C GLU A 108 -25.63 -0.52 9.78
N PRO A 109 -26.23 -1.40 10.61
CA PRO A 109 -25.56 -2.07 11.73
C PRO A 109 -24.42 -3.01 11.32
N LEU A 110 -23.43 -3.14 12.20
CA LEU A 110 -22.24 -4.02 12.02
C LEU A 110 -22.66 -5.49 12.16
N VAL A 111 -22.18 -6.32 11.23
CA VAL A 111 -22.31 -7.79 11.26
C VAL A 111 -21.01 -8.40 11.76
N ALA A 112 -21.06 -9.50 12.51
CA ALA A 112 -19.87 -10.19 13.00
C ALA A 112 -19.03 -10.82 11.86
N TRP A 113 -17.72 -10.93 12.07
CA TRP A 113 -16.82 -11.61 11.13
C TRP A 113 -16.99 -13.13 11.23
N HIS A 114 -16.87 -13.83 10.10
CA HIS A 114 -16.85 -15.29 10.06
C HIS A 114 -15.41 -15.82 10.07
N ASP A 115 -15.14 -16.86 10.86
CA ASP A 115 -13.81 -17.44 11.07
C ASP A 115 -13.21 -18.17 9.86
N ASN A 116 -13.97 -18.40 8.79
CA ASN A 116 -13.57 -19.18 7.60
C ASN A 116 -13.17 -18.33 6.38
N LEU A 117 -12.76 -17.09 6.58
CA LEU A 117 -12.34 -16.17 5.51
C LEU A 117 -11.04 -16.64 4.84
N THR A 118 -11.10 -16.92 3.53
CA THR A 118 -9.88 -17.13 2.73
C THR A 118 -9.22 -15.80 2.36
N GLY A 119 -7.88 -15.78 2.30
CA GLY A 119 -7.15 -14.55 1.90
C GLY A 119 -7.57 -14.04 0.52
N GLU A 120 -7.87 -14.94 -0.42
CA GLU A 120 -8.34 -14.59 -1.77
C GLU A 120 -9.71 -13.89 -1.77
N ALA A 121 -10.65 -14.36 -0.96
CA ALA A 121 -11.97 -13.74 -0.83
C ALA A 121 -11.86 -12.34 -0.23
N LEU A 122 -10.97 -12.15 0.75
CA LEU A 122 -10.70 -10.86 1.35
C LEU A 122 -10.04 -9.90 0.35
N ASP A 123 -8.99 -10.34 -0.37
CA ASP A 123 -8.31 -9.52 -1.39
C ASP A 123 -9.30 -9.09 -2.50
N LYS A 124 -10.18 -9.99 -2.93
CA LYS A 124 -11.25 -9.66 -3.89
C LYS A 124 -12.21 -8.61 -3.33
N ALA A 125 -12.71 -8.81 -2.11
CA ALA A 125 -13.63 -7.88 -1.47
C ALA A 125 -13.01 -6.49 -1.27
N ILE A 126 -11.73 -6.42 -0.91
CA ILE A 126 -10.95 -5.17 -0.82
C ILE A 126 -10.88 -4.48 -2.19
N GLY A 127 -10.58 -5.24 -3.25
CA GLY A 127 -10.52 -4.71 -4.63
C GLY A 127 -11.83 -4.07 -5.10
N GLU A 128 -12.97 -4.52 -4.58
CA GLU A 128 -14.30 -4.01 -4.89
C GLU A 128 -14.75 -2.82 -4.01
N LEU A 129 -13.94 -2.39 -3.05
CA LEU A 129 -14.22 -1.18 -2.28
C LEU A 129 -14.10 0.07 -3.17
N PRO A 130 -14.91 1.11 -2.91
CA PRO A 130 -14.66 2.44 -3.45
C PRO A 130 -13.22 2.89 -3.18
N ALA A 131 -12.61 3.55 -4.16
CA ALA A 131 -11.17 3.82 -4.16
C ALA A 131 -10.66 4.54 -2.88
N GLY A 132 -11.40 5.53 -2.37
CA GLY A 132 -11.05 6.22 -1.12
C GLY A 132 -11.12 5.31 0.11
N TYR A 133 -12.17 4.50 0.22
CA TYR A 133 -12.33 3.54 1.31
C TYR A 133 -11.27 2.44 1.27
N ARG A 134 -10.96 1.94 0.06
CA ARG A 134 -9.91 0.95 -0.18
C ARG A 134 -8.54 1.49 0.23
N ALA A 135 -8.19 2.70 -0.21
CA ALA A 135 -6.92 3.32 0.13
C ALA A 135 -6.74 3.47 1.65
N VAL A 136 -7.74 4.03 2.35
CA VAL A 136 -7.67 4.19 3.81
C VAL A 136 -7.60 2.83 4.50
N PHE A 137 -8.42 1.85 4.09
CA PHE A 137 -8.38 0.51 4.67
C PHE A 137 -6.99 -0.14 4.51
N CYS A 138 -6.43 -0.11 3.31
CA CYS A 138 -5.11 -0.70 3.05
C CYS A 138 -4.02 0.01 3.86
N LEU A 139 -4.02 1.33 3.92
CA LEU A 139 -3.00 2.08 4.65
C LEU A 139 -3.06 1.83 6.16
N VAL A 140 -4.26 1.81 6.76
CA VAL A 140 -4.40 1.64 8.21
C VAL A 140 -4.28 0.17 8.63
N GLU A 141 -5.07 -0.73 8.02
CA GLU A 141 -5.21 -2.11 8.49
C GLU A 141 -4.14 -3.06 7.92
N VAL A 142 -3.64 -2.78 6.71
CA VAL A 142 -2.66 -3.67 6.07
C VAL A 142 -1.23 -3.14 6.23
N GLU A 143 -1.03 -1.85 6.01
CA GLU A 143 0.30 -1.23 6.06
C GLU A 143 0.64 -0.68 7.45
N GLY A 144 -0.34 -0.48 8.33
CA GLY A 144 -0.15 -0.10 9.74
C GLY A 144 0.11 1.39 9.98
N TYR A 145 -0.26 2.27 9.04
CA TYR A 145 -0.14 3.72 9.22
C TYR A 145 -1.19 4.26 10.21
N ALA A 146 -0.81 5.24 11.02
CA ALA A 146 -1.74 5.95 11.87
C ALA A 146 -2.68 6.86 11.05
N HIS A 147 -3.89 7.14 11.55
CA HIS A 147 -4.87 7.98 10.84
C HIS A 147 -4.35 9.38 10.49
N GLY A 148 -3.50 9.96 11.33
CA GLY A 148 -2.85 11.25 11.05
C GLY A 148 -1.93 11.17 9.83
N GLU A 149 -1.09 10.12 9.76
CA GLU A 149 -0.21 9.88 8.60
C GLU A 149 -1.02 9.63 7.32
N VAL A 150 -2.08 8.83 7.41
CA VAL A 150 -2.98 8.57 6.28
C VAL A 150 -3.67 9.85 5.81
N ALA A 151 -4.08 10.71 6.74
CA ALA A 151 -4.68 12.00 6.43
C ALA A 151 -3.73 12.90 5.63
N GLU A 152 -2.48 13.01 6.06
CA GLU A 152 -1.42 13.73 5.32
C GLU A 152 -1.15 13.10 3.94
N MET A 153 -1.01 11.77 3.88
CA MET A 153 -0.73 11.03 2.65
C MET A 153 -1.84 11.17 1.62
N LEU A 154 -3.10 11.22 2.04
CA LEU A 154 -4.28 11.33 1.17
C LEU A 154 -4.74 12.79 0.96
N GLY A 155 -4.27 13.74 1.77
CA GLY A 155 -4.73 15.13 1.75
C GLY A 155 -6.17 15.30 2.22
N ILE A 156 -6.58 14.53 3.23
CA ILE A 156 -7.91 14.54 3.86
C ILE A 156 -7.78 14.90 5.35
N ALA A 157 -8.91 15.18 6.01
CA ALA A 157 -8.91 15.34 7.48
C ALA A 157 -8.75 13.98 8.19
N GLU A 158 -8.14 13.94 9.37
CA GLU A 158 -8.01 12.72 10.17
C GLU A 158 -9.39 12.09 10.50
N GLY A 159 -10.39 12.93 10.79
CA GLY A 159 -11.77 12.48 10.96
C GLY A 159 -12.35 11.80 9.74
N THR A 160 -12.00 12.27 8.53
CA THR A 160 -12.38 11.64 7.25
C THR A 160 -11.71 10.27 7.11
N SER A 161 -10.42 10.15 7.47
CA SER A 161 -9.74 8.86 7.48
C SER A 161 -10.44 7.85 8.41
N LYS A 162 -10.83 8.26 9.62
CA LYS A 162 -11.56 7.42 10.58
C LYS A 162 -12.93 6.99 10.04
N SER A 163 -13.69 7.93 9.47
CA SER A 163 -15.01 7.62 8.90
C SER A 163 -14.91 6.72 7.67
N GLN A 164 -13.96 6.96 6.78
CA GLN A 164 -13.72 6.11 5.60
C GLN A 164 -13.32 4.69 6.00
N LEU A 165 -12.47 4.51 7.01
CA LEU A 165 -12.14 3.18 7.54
C LEU A 165 -13.37 2.46 8.08
N TYR A 166 -14.20 3.15 8.86
CA TYR A 166 -15.45 2.61 9.38
C TYR A 166 -16.37 2.12 8.24
N HIS A 167 -16.57 2.93 7.21
CA HIS A 167 -17.39 2.56 6.06
C HIS A 167 -16.77 1.41 5.24
N ALA A 168 -15.45 1.40 5.07
CA ALA A 168 -14.74 0.31 4.42
C ALA A 168 -14.97 -1.03 5.13
N LYS A 169 -14.79 -1.06 6.45
CA LYS A 169 -15.03 -2.26 7.28
C LYS A 169 -16.46 -2.76 7.16
N ARG A 170 -17.44 -1.87 7.17
CA ARG A 170 -18.87 -2.24 7.00
C ARG A 170 -19.16 -2.82 5.63
N LEU A 171 -18.62 -2.23 4.57
CA LEU A 171 -18.79 -2.77 3.22
C LEU A 171 -18.15 -4.15 3.09
N LEU A 172 -16.95 -4.35 3.64
CA LEU A 172 -16.29 -5.65 3.66
C LEU A 172 -17.11 -6.69 4.42
N GLN A 173 -17.61 -6.36 5.62
CA GLN A 173 -18.46 -7.26 6.41
C GLN A 173 -19.69 -7.72 5.62
N ARG A 174 -20.40 -6.81 4.96
CA ARG A 174 -21.56 -7.16 4.13
C ARG A 174 -21.17 -8.09 2.97
N LYS A 175 -20.14 -7.73 2.21
CA LYS A 175 -19.69 -8.53 1.06
C LYS A 175 -19.26 -9.95 1.48
N LEU A 176 -18.54 -10.07 2.57
CA LEU A 176 -18.03 -11.34 3.05
C LEU A 176 -19.12 -12.19 3.71
N HIS A 177 -20.12 -11.58 4.34
CA HIS A 177 -21.28 -12.30 4.87
C HIS A 177 -22.06 -13.04 3.76
N TYR A 178 -22.23 -12.41 2.58
CA TYR A 178 -22.91 -13.05 1.44
C TYR A 178 -22.15 -14.21 0.80
N LEU A 179 -20.83 -14.29 0.99
CA LEU A 179 -20.01 -15.33 0.40
C LEU A 179 -20.02 -16.63 1.23
N TYR A 180 -20.55 -16.62 2.46
CA TYR A 180 -20.51 -17.73 3.41
C TYR A 180 -21.92 -18.14 3.93
N GLN A 181 -22.98 -17.69 3.27
CA GLN A 181 -24.34 -18.26 3.41
C GLN A 181 -24.59 -19.32 2.33
#